data_f2a254d8bda802214b506a0d59d607be
#
_entry.id   f2a254d8bda802214b506a0d59d607be
#
_cell.length_a   1.000
_cell.length_b   1.000
_cell.length_c   1.000
_cell.angle_alpha   90.00
_cell.angle_beta   90.00
_cell.angle_gamma   90.00
#
_symmetry.space_group_name_H-M   'P 1'
#
loop_
_entity.id
_entity.type
_entity.pdbx_description
1 polymer ?
#
loop_
_entity_poly.entity_id
_entity_poly.type
_entity_poly.pdbx_seq_one_letter_code
_entity_poly.pdbx_strand_id
1 'polypeptide(L)'
;MKLITKEVSNPEKKFWIWDEKITNKQDGQIYPHNTTNVGSGKSVAVYQLSESGKEEQIAQLEIPDYKKLEEYYWQEKEICLDYTYIDEFEWLGDKVPYEVEGNPYREYEKITARAAIFYSEEPKLIHLMQLKIQSEDLDFSYAGFYNLNLDIGDITLVNGNVEFRDAHIIETEILLGGIECGGSRYFTPEVSFRYIKACKSKILTMLMTQSLSLDFLCAKTEETEVCLDPLPKTFENLCFVKSNISQVKLSNASIKELDISEARFDCLELLCCEILGKSNLSGSIKRFLFNDCINTNILRIALEDTEEVSFEDAINSGRIYFKDFPKLVEKITEKKNEQLLMLKENFRQLGEYDNEDICHLHYQKAKTKEEKRYYIRGLRRLLDWISGYGTKPCRTFLTIILLILIFGTAYYVIPCLQYQGVSGWLECIYASAITFFAVGYGDLFPATLATKMVSLVEAFSGVTMTSYFLVILSRKVIR
;
A
#
# COMPACT_ATOMS: atom_id res chain seq x y z
N MET A 1 -18.65 21.72 -6.40
CA MET A 1 -18.93 21.84 -7.86
C MET A 1 -20.39 22.19 -8.06
N LYS A 2 -20.76 23.14 -8.94
CA LYS A 2 -22.16 23.53 -9.12
C LYS A 2 -22.73 23.00 -10.44
N LEU A 3 -23.85 22.29 -10.38
CA LEU A 3 -24.62 21.89 -11.53
C LEU A 3 -25.79 22.88 -11.75
N ILE A 4 -26.14 23.11 -13.00
CA ILE A 4 -27.28 23.93 -13.38
C ILE A 4 -28.13 23.12 -14.31
N THR A 5 -29.45 23.16 -14.10
CA THR A 5 -30.46 22.49 -14.93
C THR A 5 -31.23 23.46 -15.77
N LYS A 6 -31.54 23.08 -17.02
CA LYS A 6 -32.43 23.84 -17.93
C LYS A 6 -33.46 22.88 -18.51
N GLU A 7 -34.74 23.26 -18.42
CA GLU A 7 -35.81 22.46 -19.03
C GLU A 7 -35.61 22.32 -20.55
N VAL A 8 -35.88 21.13 -21.05
CA VAL A 8 -35.74 20.81 -22.47
C VAL A 8 -37.10 20.44 -23.07
N SER A 9 -37.42 21.08 -24.20
CA SER A 9 -38.71 20.92 -24.87
C SER A 9 -38.85 19.59 -25.64
N ASN A 10 -37.79 18.81 -25.81
CA ASN A 10 -37.83 17.56 -26.54
C ASN A 10 -37.34 16.38 -25.69
N PRO A 11 -38.23 15.57 -25.10
CA PRO A 11 -37.87 14.50 -24.17
C PRO A 11 -37.28 13.25 -24.84
N GLU A 12 -37.25 13.17 -26.18
CA GLU A 12 -36.88 11.91 -26.86
C GLU A 12 -35.37 11.59 -26.90
N LYS A 13 -34.49 12.54 -26.56
CA LYS A 13 -33.04 12.32 -26.52
C LYS A 13 -32.52 12.39 -25.09
N LYS A 14 -32.37 11.24 -24.46
CA LYS A 14 -31.57 11.12 -23.23
C LYS A 14 -30.11 10.86 -23.62
N PHE A 15 -29.19 11.62 -23.09
CA PHE A 15 -27.75 11.36 -23.26
C PHE A 15 -26.98 11.75 -22.02
N TRP A 16 -25.83 11.11 -21.89
CA TRP A 16 -24.81 11.39 -20.93
C TRP A 16 -23.47 11.46 -21.65
N ILE A 17 -22.62 12.47 -21.41
CA ILE A 17 -21.34 12.63 -22.12
C ILE A 17 -20.48 11.37 -22.06
N TRP A 18 -20.65 10.57 -21.03
CA TRP A 18 -19.88 9.35 -20.81
C TRP A 18 -20.36 8.16 -21.66
N ASP A 19 -21.55 8.22 -22.25
CA ASP A 19 -22.09 7.18 -23.14
C ASP A 19 -21.26 7.04 -24.41
N GLU A 20 -20.66 8.12 -24.93
CA GLU A 20 -19.78 8.07 -26.11
C GLU A 20 -18.53 7.20 -25.91
N LYS A 21 -18.08 7.05 -24.64
CA LYS A 21 -16.99 6.16 -24.30
C LYS A 21 -17.43 4.71 -24.15
N ILE A 22 -18.69 4.46 -23.88
CA ILE A 22 -19.28 3.12 -23.75
C ILE A 22 -19.47 2.49 -25.13
N THR A 23 -19.96 3.24 -26.10
CA THR A 23 -20.18 2.77 -27.48
C THR A 23 -18.90 2.46 -28.25
N ASN A 24 -17.75 2.99 -27.82
CA ASN A 24 -16.43 2.72 -28.41
C ASN A 24 -15.65 1.59 -27.77
N LYS A 25 -16.14 0.97 -26.68
CA LYS A 25 -15.53 -0.23 -26.12
C LYS A 25 -16.09 -1.47 -26.81
N GLN A 26 -15.19 -2.33 -27.28
CA GLN A 26 -15.37 -3.52 -28.13
C GLN A 26 -16.32 -4.62 -27.59
N ASP A 27 -17.05 -4.41 -26.52
CA ASP A 27 -17.90 -5.44 -25.91
C ASP A 27 -19.35 -5.49 -26.42
N GLY A 28 -19.73 -4.66 -27.40
CA GLY A 28 -20.94 -4.85 -28.19
C GLY A 28 -22.29 -4.93 -27.44
N GLN A 29 -22.31 -4.84 -26.15
CA GLN A 29 -23.54 -4.76 -25.35
C GLN A 29 -23.98 -3.30 -25.24
N ILE A 30 -24.80 -2.89 -26.19
CA ILE A 30 -25.66 -1.73 -26.02
C ILE A 30 -26.65 -2.16 -24.92
N TYR A 31 -26.45 -1.64 -23.70
CA TYR A 31 -27.46 -1.80 -22.67
C TYR A 31 -28.74 -1.17 -23.20
N PRO A 32 -29.88 -1.91 -23.27
CA PRO A 32 -31.13 -1.31 -23.69
C PRO A 32 -31.37 -0.14 -22.76
N HIS A 33 -31.68 1.04 -23.32
CA HIS A 33 -32.09 2.18 -22.54
C HIS A 33 -33.35 1.78 -21.77
N ASN A 34 -33.17 1.32 -20.53
CA ASN A 34 -34.31 1.09 -19.66
C ASN A 34 -34.97 2.45 -19.39
N THR A 35 -36.19 2.57 -19.79
CA THR A 35 -36.98 3.75 -19.43
C THR A 35 -37.25 3.67 -17.94
N THR A 36 -36.94 4.76 -17.23
CA THR A 36 -37.31 4.85 -15.81
C THR A 36 -38.80 4.53 -15.63
N ASN A 37 -39.13 3.72 -14.62
CA ASN A 37 -40.52 3.40 -14.30
C ASN A 37 -41.19 4.50 -13.45
N VAL A 38 -40.42 5.49 -12.99
CA VAL A 38 -40.87 6.61 -12.14
C VAL A 38 -40.73 7.98 -12.84
N GLY A 39 -40.56 8.02 -14.15
CA GLY A 39 -40.35 9.26 -14.89
C GLY A 39 -41.60 10.18 -14.87
N SER A 40 -41.38 11.49 -14.82
CA SER A 40 -42.39 12.53 -14.92
C SER A 40 -42.77 12.90 -16.36
N GLY A 41 -42.02 12.40 -17.36
CA GLY A 41 -42.11 12.83 -18.76
C GLY A 41 -41.41 14.18 -19.01
N LYS A 42 -40.79 14.81 -18.02
CA LYS A 42 -40.04 16.05 -18.15
C LYS A 42 -38.55 15.75 -18.20
N SER A 43 -37.82 16.41 -19.08
CA SER A 43 -36.37 16.27 -19.21
C SER A 43 -35.65 17.58 -18.93
N VAL A 44 -34.50 17.46 -18.35
CA VAL A 44 -33.58 18.58 -18.08
C VAL A 44 -32.22 18.35 -18.75
N ALA A 45 -31.67 19.40 -19.30
CA ALA A 45 -30.28 19.44 -19.67
C ALA A 45 -29.44 19.86 -18.44
N VAL A 46 -28.45 19.05 -18.08
CA VAL A 46 -27.56 19.30 -16.94
C VAL A 46 -26.29 19.91 -17.45
N TYR A 47 -25.91 21.05 -16.90
CA TYR A 47 -24.69 21.77 -17.21
C TYR A 47 -23.77 21.79 -16.01
N GLN A 48 -22.49 21.55 -16.27
CA GLN A 48 -21.43 21.75 -15.30
C GLN A 48 -20.88 23.15 -15.44
N LEU A 49 -20.76 23.89 -14.34
CA LEU A 49 -20.13 25.21 -14.31
C LEU A 49 -18.62 25.03 -14.07
N SER A 50 -17.79 25.46 -15.02
CA SER A 50 -16.34 25.52 -14.83
C SER A 50 -15.95 26.68 -13.90
N GLU A 51 -14.75 26.62 -13.31
CA GLU A 51 -14.19 27.72 -12.50
C GLU A 51 -14.12 29.05 -13.27
N SER A 52 -14.04 29.00 -14.59
CA SER A 52 -14.07 30.17 -15.48
C SER A 52 -15.48 30.70 -15.77
N GLY A 53 -16.53 30.11 -15.20
CA GLY A 53 -17.93 30.48 -15.44
C GLY A 53 -18.51 29.97 -16.76
N LYS A 54 -17.82 29.09 -17.48
CA LYS A 54 -18.32 28.48 -18.72
C LYS A 54 -19.22 27.30 -18.38
N GLU A 55 -20.42 27.31 -18.96
CA GLU A 55 -21.36 26.20 -18.87
C GLU A 55 -21.03 25.15 -19.94
N GLU A 56 -20.90 23.91 -19.52
CA GLU A 56 -20.74 22.76 -20.42
C GLU A 56 -21.86 21.77 -20.14
N GLN A 57 -22.61 21.43 -21.19
CA GLN A 57 -23.69 20.46 -21.06
C GLN A 57 -23.09 19.06 -20.89
N ILE A 58 -23.37 18.43 -19.76
CA ILE A 58 -22.86 17.09 -19.43
C ILE A 58 -23.89 15.99 -19.63
N ALA A 59 -25.17 16.27 -19.51
CA ALA A 59 -26.23 15.28 -19.64
C ALA A 59 -27.58 15.89 -20.07
N GLN A 60 -28.45 15.03 -20.53
CA GLN A 60 -29.87 15.30 -20.69
C GLN A 60 -30.64 14.12 -20.09
N LEU A 61 -31.35 14.35 -18.99
CA LEU A 61 -31.93 13.32 -18.14
C LEU A 61 -33.40 13.62 -17.87
N GLU A 62 -34.14 12.60 -17.48
CA GLU A 62 -35.52 12.74 -17.05
C GLU A 62 -35.61 13.12 -15.58
N ILE A 63 -36.51 14.01 -15.21
CA ILE A 63 -36.85 14.28 -13.81
C ILE A 63 -37.84 13.20 -13.35
N PRO A 64 -37.60 12.54 -12.20
CA PRO A 64 -38.60 11.60 -11.66
C PRO A 64 -39.85 12.34 -11.20
N ASP A 65 -40.99 11.65 -11.23
CA ASP A 65 -42.14 12.07 -10.47
C ASP A 65 -41.94 11.65 -9.01
N TYR A 66 -41.54 12.60 -8.17
CA TYR A 66 -41.22 12.32 -6.78
C TYR A 66 -42.32 11.70 -5.95
N LYS A 67 -43.61 11.99 -6.27
CA LYS A 67 -44.72 11.33 -5.59
C LYS A 67 -44.85 9.86 -6.00
N LYS A 68 -44.72 9.61 -7.29
CA LYS A 68 -44.68 8.24 -7.81
C LYS A 68 -43.46 7.48 -7.33
N LEU A 69 -42.31 8.14 -7.26
CA LEU A 69 -41.06 7.56 -6.74
C LEU A 69 -41.21 7.18 -5.27
N GLU A 70 -41.81 8.04 -4.44
CA GLU A 70 -42.10 7.73 -3.03
C GLU A 70 -43.07 6.53 -2.93
N GLU A 71 -44.13 6.48 -3.74
CA GLU A 71 -45.07 5.36 -3.77
C GLU A 71 -44.34 4.06 -4.17
N TYR A 72 -43.55 4.08 -5.23
CA TYR A 72 -42.77 2.92 -5.69
C TYR A 72 -41.75 2.46 -4.65
N TYR A 73 -41.06 3.38 -4.02
CA TYR A 73 -40.08 3.07 -2.97
C TYR A 73 -40.73 2.35 -1.78
N TRP A 74 -42.00 2.64 -1.48
CA TRP A 74 -42.69 2.02 -0.36
C TRP A 74 -43.54 0.80 -0.70
N GLN A 75 -43.98 0.65 -1.92
CA GLN A 75 -45.02 -0.32 -2.31
C GLN A 75 -44.57 -1.30 -3.40
N GLU A 76 -43.68 -0.91 -4.28
CA GLU A 76 -43.29 -1.72 -5.43
C GLU A 76 -42.03 -2.52 -5.17
N LYS A 77 -41.80 -3.55 -5.99
CA LYS A 77 -40.61 -4.43 -5.88
C LYS A 77 -39.48 -4.06 -6.82
N GLU A 78 -39.72 -3.24 -7.82
CA GLU A 78 -38.72 -2.82 -8.79
C GLU A 78 -38.67 -1.30 -8.89
N ILE A 79 -37.48 -0.73 -8.74
CA ILE A 79 -37.20 0.69 -8.90
C ILE A 79 -36.13 0.85 -9.98
N CYS A 80 -36.51 1.58 -11.05
CA CYS A 80 -35.55 1.93 -12.10
C CYS A 80 -35.41 3.46 -12.16
N LEU A 81 -34.28 3.97 -11.74
CA LEU A 81 -33.91 5.38 -11.79
C LEU A 81 -32.88 5.65 -12.92
N ASP A 82 -32.79 4.76 -13.90
CA ASP A 82 -31.85 4.91 -14.99
C ASP A 82 -32.08 6.20 -15.77
N TYR A 83 -31.01 6.94 -16.05
CA TYR A 83 -31.03 8.23 -16.76
C TYR A 83 -31.96 9.29 -16.14
N THR A 84 -31.99 9.36 -14.80
CA THR A 84 -32.75 10.38 -14.07
C THR A 84 -31.85 11.42 -13.43
N TYR A 85 -32.38 12.63 -13.25
CA TYR A 85 -31.73 13.70 -12.45
C TYR A 85 -32.52 13.85 -11.15
N ILE A 86 -31.87 13.66 -10.03
CA ILE A 86 -32.46 13.61 -8.70
C ILE A 86 -31.80 14.68 -7.83
N ASP A 87 -32.56 15.66 -7.42
CA ASP A 87 -32.19 16.77 -6.53
C ASP A 87 -33.09 16.89 -5.29
N GLU A 88 -34.19 16.16 -5.22
CA GLU A 88 -35.04 16.04 -4.06
C GLU A 88 -34.92 14.63 -3.47
N PHE A 89 -34.77 14.53 -2.14
CA PHE A 89 -34.52 13.28 -1.43
C PHE A 89 -35.55 12.96 -0.33
N GLU A 90 -36.60 13.79 -0.20
CA GLU A 90 -37.69 13.61 0.78
C GLU A 90 -38.45 12.29 0.60
N TRP A 91 -38.47 11.73 -0.60
CA TRP A 91 -39.05 10.43 -0.91
C TRP A 91 -38.37 9.23 -0.21
N LEU A 92 -37.12 9.36 0.20
CA LEU A 92 -36.44 8.37 1.02
C LEU A 92 -36.96 8.36 2.46
N GLY A 93 -37.56 9.47 2.90
CA GLY A 93 -38.14 9.66 4.22
C GLY A 93 -37.15 9.69 5.37
N ASP A 94 -37.36 10.59 6.32
CA ASP A 94 -36.65 10.58 7.60
C ASP A 94 -37.11 9.42 8.52
N LYS A 95 -38.07 8.64 8.08
CA LYS A 95 -38.64 7.55 8.83
C LYS A 95 -37.90 6.25 8.48
N VAL A 96 -36.82 5.98 9.20
CA VAL A 96 -36.46 4.58 9.41
C VAL A 96 -37.69 3.90 10.02
N PRO A 97 -38.32 2.92 9.35
CA PRO A 97 -39.50 2.28 9.90
C PRO A 97 -39.08 1.41 11.07
N TYR A 98 -39.05 1.98 12.25
CA TYR A 98 -38.70 1.27 13.49
C TYR A 98 -39.74 0.19 13.86
N GLU A 99 -40.90 0.16 13.21
CA GLU A 99 -41.95 -0.80 13.53
C GLU A 99 -42.80 -1.15 12.28
N VAL A 100 -42.27 -2.06 11.47
CA VAL A 100 -43.16 -2.96 10.70
C VAL A 100 -43.07 -4.31 11.40
N GLU A 101 -44.18 -4.77 11.98
CA GLU A 101 -44.25 -6.02 12.72
C GLU A 101 -43.59 -7.18 11.93
N GLY A 102 -42.46 -7.64 12.40
CA GLY A 102 -41.87 -8.91 12.03
C GLY A 102 -40.73 -8.95 10.98
N ASN A 103 -40.54 -7.93 10.15
CA ASN A 103 -39.42 -7.89 9.22
C ASN A 103 -38.92 -6.44 9.02
N PRO A 104 -37.72 -6.12 9.49
CA PRO A 104 -37.14 -4.77 9.38
C PRO A 104 -36.72 -4.42 7.95
N TYR A 105 -36.63 -5.40 7.04
CA TYR A 105 -36.11 -5.21 5.69
C TYR A 105 -37.20 -5.00 4.67
N ARG A 106 -37.03 -4.00 3.77
CA ARG A 106 -37.83 -3.88 2.55
C ARG A 106 -37.25 -4.81 1.50
N GLU A 107 -38.12 -5.60 0.89
CA GLU A 107 -37.74 -6.54 -0.15
C GLU A 107 -37.98 -5.94 -1.53
N TYR A 108 -36.91 -5.85 -2.31
CA TYR A 108 -36.93 -5.48 -3.71
C TYR A 108 -36.46 -6.65 -4.58
N GLU A 109 -37.01 -6.74 -5.76
CA GLU A 109 -36.45 -7.61 -6.79
C GLU A 109 -35.24 -6.94 -7.46
N LYS A 110 -35.38 -5.60 -7.70
CA LYS A 110 -34.37 -4.82 -8.43
C LYS A 110 -34.37 -3.35 -8.05
N ILE A 111 -33.18 -2.79 -7.88
CA ILE A 111 -32.99 -1.34 -7.79
C ILE A 111 -31.85 -0.96 -8.74
N THR A 112 -32.13 -0.10 -9.73
CA THR A 112 -31.11 0.42 -10.64
C THR A 112 -31.20 1.94 -10.75
N ALA A 113 -30.01 2.56 -10.85
CA ALA A 113 -29.86 4.00 -11.05
C ALA A 113 -28.69 4.27 -12.01
N ARG A 114 -28.64 3.53 -13.11
CA ARG A 114 -27.59 3.64 -14.12
C ARG A 114 -27.63 4.99 -14.78
N ALA A 115 -26.47 5.64 -14.90
CA ALA A 115 -26.35 6.96 -15.49
C ALA A 115 -27.30 8.01 -14.87
N ALA A 116 -27.76 7.80 -13.65
CA ALA A 116 -28.49 8.81 -12.89
C ALA A 116 -27.55 9.87 -12.32
N ILE A 117 -28.06 11.09 -12.14
CA ILE A 117 -27.34 12.12 -11.40
C ILE A 117 -28.06 12.40 -10.10
N PHE A 118 -27.33 12.25 -9.00
CA PHE A 118 -27.74 12.65 -7.66
C PHE A 118 -26.98 13.91 -7.28
N TYR A 119 -27.69 15.00 -7.07
CA TYR A 119 -27.10 16.31 -6.81
C TYR A 119 -27.78 17.02 -5.64
N SER A 120 -27.00 17.65 -4.79
CA SER A 120 -27.50 18.61 -3.81
C SER A 120 -26.67 19.89 -3.83
N GLU A 121 -27.30 21.06 -3.56
CA GLU A 121 -26.57 22.33 -3.44
C GLU A 121 -25.74 22.38 -2.15
N GLU A 122 -26.25 21.76 -1.07
CA GLU A 122 -25.56 21.63 0.22
C GLU A 122 -25.34 20.14 0.52
N PRO A 123 -24.28 19.77 1.27
CA PRO A 123 -24.02 18.38 1.64
C PRO A 123 -25.25 17.75 2.31
N LYS A 124 -25.87 16.80 1.64
CA LYS A 124 -27.09 16.13 2.12
C LYS A 124 -26.81 14.67 2.42
N LEU A 125 -27.26 14.21 3.58
CA LEU A 125 -27.18 12.82 3.98
C LEU A 125 -28.32 12.02 3.35
N ILE A 126 -27.96 10.92 2.69
CA ILE A 126 -28.88 9.98 2.05
C ILE A 126 -28.66 8.61 2.67
N HIS A 127 -29.70 8.04 3.25
CA HIS A 127 -29.65 6.71 3.82
C HIS A 127 -30.31 5.68 2.89
N LEU A 128 -29.54 4.69 2.44
CA LEU A 128 -30.03 3.49 1.78
C LEU A 128 -29.84 2.30 2.73
N MET A 129 -30.78 2.15 3.66
CA MET A 129 -30.69 1.18 4.74
C MET A 129 -31.85 0.19 4.75
N GLN A 130 -31.63 -0.98 5.36
CA GLN A 130 -32.64 -2.02 5.58
C GLN A 130 -33.28 -2.51 4.28
N LEU A 131 -32.48 -2.71 3.25
CA LEU A 131 -32.90 -3.19 1.95
C LEU A 131 -32.55 -4.67 1.77
N LYS A 132 -33.48 -5.46 1.22
CA LYS A 132 -33.22 -6.82 0.80
C LYS A 132 -33.45 -6.95 -0.68
N ILE A 133 -32.42 -7.19 -1.46
CA ILE A 133 -32.46 -7.28 -2.92
C ILE A 133 -32.34 -8.74 -3.33
N GLN A 134 -33.36 -9.28 -4.01
CA GLN A 134 -33.55 -10.71 -4.21
C GLN A 134 -32.78 -11.27 -5.40
N SER A 135 -32.73 -10.57 -6.53
CA SER A 135 -32.36 -11.23 -7.79
C SER A 135 -31.26 -10.57 -8.60
N GLU A 136 -30.92 -9.30 -8.36
CA GLU A 136 -29.96 -8.55 -9.16
C GLU A 136 -29.08 -7.64 -8.30
N ASP A 137 -28.11 -6.97 -8.95
CA ASP A 137 -27.21 -6.02 -8.31
C ASP A 137 -27.93 -4.73 -7.90
N LEU A 138 -27.46 -4.09 -6.86
CA LEU A 138 -27.76 -2.68 -6.59
C LEU A 138 -26.83 -1.85 -7.50
N ASP A 139 -27.37 -1.35 -8.62
CA ASP A 139 -26.57 -0.88 -9.74
C ASP A 139 -26.59 0.64 -9.89
N PHE A 140 -25.48 1.28 -9.54
CA PHE A 140 -25.18 2.69 -9.72
C PHE A 140 -24.11 2.91 -10.83
N SER A 141 -24.00 1.99 -11.78
CA SER A 141 -23.00 2.13 -12.85
C SER A 141 -23.22 3.41 -13.64
N TYR A 142 -22.11 4.12 -13.92
CA TYR A 142 -22.12 5.41 -14.62
C TYR A 142 -22.87 6.55 -13.89
N ALA A 143 -23.32 6.35 -12.67
CA ALA A 143 -24.03 7.38 -11.92
C ALA A 143 -23.09 8.52 -11.50
N GLY A 144 -23.65 9.71 -11.33
CA GLY A 144 -22.99 10.89 -10.81
C GLY A 144 -23.49 11.23 -9.41
N PHE A 145 -22.58 11.32 -8.45
CA PHE A 145 -22.89 11.74 -7.08
C PHE A 145 -22.16 13.05 -6.81
N TYR A 146 -22.90 14.08 -6.48
CA TYR A 146 -22.38 15.42 -6.32
C TYR A 146 -22.84 16.05 -5.01
N ASN A 147 -21.90 16.36 -4.14
CA ASN A 147 -22.11 17.04 -2.86
C ASN A 147 -23.10 16.30 -1.93
N LEU A 148 -22.85 15.00 -1.74
CA LEU A 148 -23.73 14.11 -0.98
C LEU A 148 -22.93 13.34 0.09
N ASN A 149 -23.66 12.87 1.11
CA ASN A 149 -23.20 11.86 2.05
C ASN A 149 -24.10 10.64 1.91
N LEU A 150 -23.63 9.63 1.17
CA LEU A 150 -24.39 8.43 0.86
C LEU A 150 -24.05 7.32 1.87
N ASP A 151 -25.00 6.97 2.71
CA ASP A 151 -24.88 5.89 3.70
C ASP A 151 -25.62 4.66 3.20
N ILE A 152 -24.86 3.61 2.86
CA ILE A 152 -25.36 2.32 2.39
C ILE A 152 -25.10 1.29 3.49
N GLY A 153 -26.15 0.99 4.26
CA GLY A 153 -26.05 0.12 5.42
C GLY A 153 -27.20 -0.88 5.55
N ASP A 154 -26.96 -1.95 6.29
CA ASP A 154 -27.94 -3.02 6.56
C ASP A 154 -28.62 -3.54 5.28
N ILE A 155 -27.82 -3.80 4.25
CA ILE A 155 -28.32 -4.31 2.97
C ILE A 155 -28.07 -5.80 2.88
N THR A 156 -29.12 -6.58 2.61
CA THR A 156 -29.01 -7.99 2.29
C THR A 156 -29.14 -8.21 0.78
N LEU A 157 -28.05 -8.69 0.17
CA LEU A 157 -28.04 -9.10 -1.24
C LEU A 157 -28.18 -10.61 -1.32
N VAL A 158 -29.18 -11.12 -2.04
CA VAL A 158 -29.37 -12.57 -2.12
C VAL A 158 -28.44 -13.22 -3.15
N ASN A 159 -28.29 -12.62 -4.33
CA ASN A 159 -27.42 -13.12 -5.40
C ASN A 159 -26.73 -11.99 -6.18
N GLY A 160 -26.63 -10.79 -5.66
CA GLY A 160 -26.12 -9.62 -6.38
C GLY A 160 -25.00 -8.91 -5.66
N ASN A 161 -24.46 -7.89 -6.31
CA ASN A 161 -23.38 -7.02 -5.85
C ASN A 161 -23.84 -5.57 -5.74
N VAL A 162 -23.00 -4.69 -5.21
CA VAL A 162 -23.19 -3.25 -5.30
C VAL A 162 -22.22 -2.70 -6.35
N GLU A 163 -22.76 -2.12 -7.43
CA GLU A 163 -21.97 -1.68 -8.58
C GLU A 163 -21.90 -0.15 -8.67
N PHE A 164 -20.69 0.42 -8.56
CA PHE A 164 -20.37 1.82 -8.85
C PHE A 164 -19.46 1.95 -10.08
N ARG A 165 -19.51 1.00 -11.00
CA ARG A 165 -18.65 0.98 -12.18
C ARG A 165 -18.76 2.28 -12.98
N ASP A 166 -17.60 2.87 -13.35
CA ASP A 166 -17.52 4.12 -14.10
C ASP A 166 -18.29 5.30 -13.47
N ALA A 167 -18.64 5.24 -12.17
CA ALA A 167 -19.33 6.32 -11.48
C ALA A 167 -18.44 7.55 -11.26
N HIS A 168 -19.08 8.71 -11.16
CA HIS A 168 -18.49 10.00 -10.87
C HIS A 168 -18.86 10.45 -9.46
N ILE A 169 -17.86 10.57 -8.58
CA ILE A 169 -18.05 10.85 -7.16
C ILE A 169 -17.32 12.17 -6.86
N ILE A 170 -18.05 13.25 -6.66
CA ILE A 170 -17.47 14.58 -6.50
C ILE A 170 -18.00 15.24 -5.23
N GLU A 171 -17.09 15.68 -4.36
CA GLU A 171 -17.42 16.32 -3.07
C GLU A 171 -18.42 15.45 -2.26
N THR A 172 -18.27 14.11 -2.33
CA THR A 172 -19.23 13.14 -1.82
C THR A 172 -18.55 12.15 -0.89
N GLU A 173 -19.20 11.84 0.23
CA GLU A 173 -18.80 10.78 1.14
C GLU A 173 -19.69 9.56 0.92
N ILE A 174 -19.08 8.38 0.70
CA ILE A 174 -19.80 7.11 0.60
C ILE A 174 -19.40 6.27 1.81
N LEU A 175 -20.39 5.94 2.63
CA LEU A 175 -20.26 5.07 3.77
C LEU A 175 -20.88 3.72 3.46
N LEU A 176 -20.07 2.65 3.56
CA LEU A 176 -20.53 1.27 3.36
C LEU A 176 -20.56 0.57 4.72
N GLY A 177 -21.73 0.11 5.14
CA GLY A 177 -21.92 -0.61 6.39
C GLY A 177 -22.91 -1.74 6.26
N GLY A 178 -22.71 -2.86 6.99
CA GLY A 178 -23.72 -3.92 7.10
C GLY A 178 -24.21 -4.55 5.80
N ILE A 179 -23.33 -4.76 4.80
CA ILE A 179 -23.70 -5.47 3.56
C ILE A 179 -23.61 -6.97 3.81
N GLU A 180 -24.75 -7.68 3.70
CA GLU A 180 -24.88 -9.10 3.97
C GLU A 180 -25.28 -9.90 2.74
N CYS A 181 -24.86 -11.16 2.69
CA CYS A 181 -25.35 -12.14 1.73
C CYS A 181 -26.49 -12.98 2.32
N GLY A 182 -27.67 -12.83 1.76
CA GLY A 182 -28.88 -13.59 2.19
C GLY A 182 -29.05 -14.96 1.53
N GLY A 183 -28.17 -15.32 0.57
CA GLY A 183 -28.27 -16.53 -0.22
C GLY A 183 -27.36 -17.67 0.25
N SER A 184 -26.51 -18.15 -0.62
CA SER A 184 -25.60 -19.26 -0.35
C SER A 184 -24.47 -18.84 0.63
N ARG A 185 -24.11 -19.69 1.60
CA ARG A 185 -22.95 -19.50 2.47
C ARG A 185 -21.60 -19.40 1.74
N TYR A 186 -21.59 -19.67 0.45
CA TYR A 186 -20.40 -19.65 -0.41
C TYR A 186 -20.32 -18.41 -1.30
N PHE A 187 -21.29 -17.51 -1.24
CA PHE A 187 -21.29 -16.26 -1.99
C PHE A 187 -20.77 -15.13 -1.10
N THR A 188 -19.73 -14.46 -1.59
CA THR A 188 -19.19 -13.25 -0.94
C THR A 188 -19.62 -12.06 -1.77
N PRO A 189 -20.39 -11.11 -1.23
CA PRO A 189 -20.80 -9.93 -1.98
C PRO A 189 -19.56 -9.10 -2.36
N GLU A 190 -19.63 -8.50 -3.56
CA GLU A 190 -18.63 -7.56 -4.07
C GLU A 190 -19.22 -6.15 -4.11
N VAL A 191 -18.41 -5.17 -3.69
CA VAL A 191 -18.69 -3.76 -3.99
C VAL A 191 -17.66 -3.30 -5.00
N SER A 192 -18.13 -2.96 -6.19
CA SER A 192 -17.31 -2.65 -7.34
C SER A 192 -17.20 -1.14 -7.56
N PHE A 193 -15.99 -0.61 -7.42
CA PHE A 193 -15.63 0.77 -7.75
C PHE A 193 -14.74 0.83 -8.99
N ARG A 194 -14.90 -0.10 -9.92
CA ARG A 194 -14.09 -0.17 -11.15
C ARG A 194 -14.23 1.08 -12.00
N TYR A 195 -13.10 1.64 -12.44
CA TYR A 195 -13.06 2.80 -13.33
C TYR A 195 -13.68 4.09 -12.79
N ILE A 196 -13.97 4.18 -11.49
CA ILE A 196 -14.54 5.40 -10.91
C ILE A 196 -13.63 6.61 -11.13
N LYS A 197 -14.25 7.78 -11.15
CA LYS A 197 -13.58 9.07 -11.04
C LYS A 197 -14.11 9.77 -9.81
N ALA A 198 -13.23 10.00 -8.82
CA ALA A 198 -13.61 10.68 -7.61
C ALA A 198 -12.73 11.92 -7.40
N CYS A 199 -13.32 12.99 -6.89
CA CYS A 199 -12.62 14.23 -6.58
C CYS A 199 -13.14 14.80 -5.26
N LYS A 200 -12.22 15.16 -4.35
CA LYS A 200 -12.54 15.70 -3.02
C LYS A 200 -13.58 14.85 -2.27
N SER A 201 -13.43 13.56 -2.33
CA SER A 201 -14.44 12.61 -1.87
C SER A 201 -13.85 11.65 -0.85
N LYS A 202 -14.73 10.92 -0.15
CA LYS A 202 -14.33 9.95 0.85
C LYS A 202 -15.11 8.66 0.68
N ILE A 203 -14.43 7.51 0.73
CA ILE A 203 -15.05 6.20 0.71
C ILE A 203 -14.67 5.50 2.01
N LEU A 204 -15.68 5.16 2.81
CA LEU A 204 -15.53 4.59 4.14
C LEU A 204 -16.19 3.22 4.21
N THR A 205 -15.59 2.30 4.96
CA THR A 205 -16.30 1.09 5.39
C THR A 205 -16.42 1.09 6.91
N MET A 206 -17.59 0.72 7.41
CA MET A 206 -17.84 0.54 8.84
C MET A 206 -18.51 -0.81 9.07
N LEU A 207 -18.49 -1.30 10.29
CA LEU A 207 -19.20 -2.46 10.84
C LEU A 207 -19.72 -3.46 9.78
N MET A 208 -18.86 -4.37 9.37
CA MET A 208 -19.26 -5.43 8.43
C MET A 208 -19.64 -6.69 9.19
N THR A 209 -20.78 -7.25 8.83
CA THR A 209 -21.28 -8.48 9.46
C THR A 209 -20.73 -9.75 8.83
N GLN A 210 -20.31 -9.67 7.55
CA GLN A 210 -19.75 -10.78 6.78
C GLN A 210 -18.48 -10.37 6.00
N SER A 211 -17.79 -11.36 5.42
CA SER A 211 -16.70 -11.10 4.48
C SER A 211 -17.17 -10.38 3.24
N LEU A 212 -16.37 -9.44 2.75
CA LEU A 212 -16.67 -8.61 1.58
C LEU A 212 -15.48 -8.60 0.62
N SER A 213 -15.77 -8.45 -0.68
CA SER A 213 -14.76 -8.12 -1.70
C SER A 213 -14.94 -6.68 -2.16
N LEU A 214 -13.83 -5.94 -2.30
CA LEU A 214 -13.82 -4.58 -2.83
C LEU A 214 -12.91 -4.52 -4.05
N ASP A 215 -13.42 -3.93 -5.13
CA ASP A 215 -12.67 -3.81 -6.38
C ASP A 215 -12.58 -2.35 -6.86
N PHE A 216 -11.37 -1.80 -6.82
CA PHE A 216 -11.01 -0.48 -7.30
C PHE A 216 -10.20 -0.52 -8.60
N LEU A 217 -10.39 -1.53 -9.43
CA LEU A 217 -9.67 -1.67 -10.70
C LEU A 217 -9.74 -0.37 -11.53
N CYS A 218 -8.57 0.16 -11.89
CA CYS A 218 -8.46 1.38 -12.69
C CYS A 218 -9.18 2.62 -12.12
N ALA A 219 -9.48 2.66 -10.82
CA ALA A 219 -10.03 3.85 -10.17
C ALA A 219 -9.07 5.04 -10.28
N LYS A 220 -9.61 6.24 -10.54
CA LYS A 220 -8.84 7.49 -10.63
C LYS A 220 -9.43 8.50 -9.67
N THR A 221 -8.62 8.92 -8.71
CA THR A 221 -9.10 9.86 -7.70
C THR A 221 -8.14 11.04 -7.53
N GLU A 222 -8.69 12.20 -7.19
CA GLU A 222 -7.97 13.40 -6.82
C GLU A 222 -8.45 13.88 -5.45
N GLU A 223 -7.54 14.19 -4.54
CA GLU A 223 -7.87 14.63 -3.18
C GLU A 223 -8.91 13.73 -2.48
N THR A 224 -8.85 12.41 -2.74
CA THR A 224 -9.83 11.44 -2.26
C THR A 224 -9.18 10.46 -1.31
N GLU A 225 -9.87 10.17 -0.21
CA GLU A 225 -9.45 9.23 0.82
C GLU A 225 -10.32 7.97 0.77
N VAL A 226 -9.66 6.80 0.79
CA VAL A 226 -10.31 5.49 0.94
C VAL A 226 -9.93 4.92 2.30
N CYS A 227 -10.86 4.93 3.25
CA CYS A 227 -10.65 4.41 4.61
C CYS A 227 -11.47 3.15 4.83
N LEU A 228 -10.78 2.04 5.00
CA LEU A 228 -11.39 0.73 5.21
C LEU A 228 -11.08 0.25 6.64
N ASP A 229 -12.08 0.28 7.50
CA ASP A 229 -11.99 -0.16 8.91
C ASP A 229 -13.10 -1.18 9.22
N PRO A 230 -12.99 -2.40 8.73
CA PRO A 230 -14.03 -3.42 8.84
C PRO A 230 -13.98 -4.16 10.18
N LEU A 231 -14.38 -3.56 11.29
CA LEU A 231 -14.44 -4.27 12.58
C LEU A 231 -15.55 -5.34 12.60
N PRO A 232 -15.25 -6.61 12.87
CA PRO A 232 -14.00 -7.38 12.98
C PRO A 232 -13.88 -8.46 11.89
N LYS A 233 -14.02 -8.22 10.59
CA LYS A 233 -14.10 -9.28 9.59
C LYS A 233 -13.13 -9.18 8.42
N THR A 234 -13.19 -10.17 7.57
CA THR A 234 -12.18 -10.47 6.54
C THR A 234 -12.59 -9.88 5.20
N PHE A 235 -11.69 -9.17 4.55
CA PHE A 235 -11.79 -8.96 3.11
C PHE A 235 -11.36 -10.24 2.39
N GLU A 236 -12.24 -10.80 1.57
CA GLU A 236 -11.90 -11.93 0.71
C GLU A 236 -10.96 -11.49 -0.40
N ASN A 237 -11.29 -10.38 -1.06
CA ASN A 237 -10.45 -9.77 -2.09
C ASN A 237 -10.47 -8.25 -1.99
N LEU A 238 -9.28 -7.64 -1.99
CA LEU A 238 -9.06 -6.21 -2.15
C LEU A 238 -8.23 -5.96 -3.40
N CYS A 239 -8.84 -5.38 -4.42
CA CYS A 239 -8.21 -5.14 -5.71
C CYS A 239 -8.06 -3.63 -5.97
N PHE A 240 -6.80 -3.17 -6.15
CA PHE A 240 -6.46 -1.80 -6.53
C PHE A 240 -5.62 -1.77 -7.81
N VAL A 241 -5.76 -2.75 -8.67
CA VAL A 241 -4.95 -2.88 -9.88
C VAL A 241 -5.11 -1.67 -10.79
N LYS A 242 -3.99 -1.07 -11.21
CA LYS A 242 -3.94 0.12 -12.08
C LYS A 242 -4.71 1.34 -11.56
N SER A 243 -4.98 1.39 -10.27
CA SER A 243 -5.65 2.51 -9.64
C SER A 243 -4.68 3.67 -9.38
N ASN A 244 -5.24 4.88 -9.35
CA ASN A 244 -4.54 6.09 -8.93
C ASN A 244 -5.38 6.76 -7.85
N ILE A 245 -5.01 6.57 -6.58
CA ILE A 245 -5.77 7.02 -5.42
C ILE A 245 -4.85 7.83 -4.51
N SER A 246 -5.30 8.98 -4.02
CA SER A 246 -4.46 9.85 -3.21
C SER A 246 -4.07 9.18 -1.89
N GLN A 247 -5.04 8.69 -1.15
CA GLN A 247 -4.79 8.06 0.15
C GLN A 247 -5.65 6.82 0.34
N VAL A 248 -5.00 5.72 0.73
CA VAL A 248 -5.67 4.47 1.12
C VAL A 248 -5.24 4.12 2.53
N LYS A 249 -6.21 3.98 3.42
CA LYS A 249 -6.01 3.56 4.80
C LYS A 249 -6.83 2.31 5.09
N LEU A 250 -6.14 1.27 5.55
CA LEU A 250 -6.72 -0.01 5.97
C LEU A 250 -6.42 -0.19 7.46
N SER A 251 -7.45 -0.33 8.27
CA SER A 251 -7.29 -0.51 9.72
C SER A 251 -8.04 -1.75 10.19
N ASN A 252 -7.45 -2.47 11.14
CA ASN A 252 -8.09 -3.62 11.83
C ASN A 252 -8.66 -4.70 10.89
N ALA A 253 -8.05 -4.87 9.72
CA ALA A 253 -8.55 -5.75 8.66
C ALA A 253 -7.79 -7.07 8.60
N SER A 254 -8.53 -8.18 8.46
CA SER A 254 -7.96 -9.45 8.00
C SER A 254 -8.19 -9.56 6.49
N ILE A 255 -7.13 -9.82 5.72
CA ILE A 255 -7.17 -9.76 4.26
C ILE A 255 -6.69 -11.08 3.66
N LYS A 256 -7.54 -11.77 2.88
CA LYS A 256 -7.15 -13.02 2.21
C LYS A 256 -6.37 -12.77 0.94
N GLU A 257 -6.84 -11.85 0.10
CA GLU A 257 -6.12 -11.47 -1.13
C GLU A 257 -6.04 -9.95 -1.24
N LEU A 258 -4.82 -9.42 -1.42
CA LEU A 258 -4.58 -8.00 -1.67
C LEU A 258 -3.76 -7.86 -2.95
N ASP A 259 -4.35 -7.26 -3.97
CA ASP A 259 -3.65 -6.98 -5.22
C ASP A 259 -3.59 -5.47 -5.50
N ILE A 260 -2.37 -4.94 -5.40
CA ILE A 260 -2.04 -3.54 -5.69
C ILE A 260 -1.01 -3.55 -6.82
N SER A 261 -1.40 -4.06 -7.98
CA SER A 261 -0.49 -4.12 -9.13
C SER A 261 -0.61 -2.87 -10.00
N GLU A 262 0.53 -2.27 -10.36
CA GLU A 262 0.62 -1.09 -11.21
C GLU A 262 -0.15 0.14 -10.67
N ALA A 263 -0.40 0.19 -9.35
CA ALA A 263 -1.13 1.28 -8.72
C ALA A 263 -0.24 2.48 -8.40
N ARG A 264 -0.88 3.64 -8.17
CA ARG A 264 -0.22 4.89 -7.73
C ARG A 264 -0.95 5.44 -6.52
N PHE A 265 -0.22 5.57 -5.41
CA PHE A 265 -0.73 6.16 -4.18
C PHE A 265 0.23 7.21 -3.63
N ASP A 266 -0.30 8.31 -3.11
CA ASP A 266 0.51 9.22 -2.30
C ASP A 266 0.77 8.61 -0.92
N CYS A 267 -0.23 7.94 -0.34
CA CYS A 267 -0.10 7.23 0.93
C CYS A 267 -0.89 5.92 0.93
N LEU A 268 -0.22 4.82 1.26
CA LEU A 268 -0.84 3.54 1.59
C LEU A 268 -0.50 3.20 3.03
N GLU A 269 -1.49 3.20 3.90
CA GLU A 269 -1.37 2.87 5.30
C GLU A 269 -2.15 1.60 5.64
N LEU A 270 -1.44 0.59 6.14
CA LEU A 270 -2.03 -0.60 6.75
C LEU A 270 -1.71 -0.55 8.25
N LEU A 271 -2.74 -0.52 9.08
CA LEU A 271 -2.61 -0.42 10.53
C LEU A 271 -3.38 -1.57 11.20
N CYS A 272 -2.72 -2.34 12.06
CA CYS A 272 -3.31 -3.48 12.74
C CYS A 272 -3.97 -4.51 11.79
N CYS A 273 -3.39 -4.69 10.60
CA CYS A 273 -3.93 -5.58 9.57
C CYS A 273 -3.26 -6.96 9.63
N GLU A 274 -4.02 -7.99 9.26
CA GLU A 274 -3.51 -9.36 9.11
C GLU A 274 -3.61 -9.81 7.65
N ILE A 275 -2.48 -10.14 7.04
CA ILE A 275 -2.41 -10.68 5.68
C ILE A 275 -2.42 -12.21 5.75
N LEU A 276 -3.55 -12.80 5.38
CA LEU A 276 -3.80 -14.23 5.46
C LEU A 276 -3.41 -14.99 4.19
N GLY A 277 -3.48 -14.34 3.03
CA GLY A 277 -3.25 -14.95 1.74
C GLY A 277 -2.12 -14.31 0.94
N LYS A 278 -1.99 -14.71 -0.32
CA LYS A 278 -0.98 -14.16 -1.22
C LYS A 278 -1.34 -12.73 -1.58
N SER A 279 -0.43 -11.81 -1.32
CA SER A 279 -0.65 -10.40 -1.59
C SER A 279 0.47 -9.82 -2.45
N ASN A 280 0.10 -8.90 -3.33
CA ASN A 280 1.00 -8.25 -4.26
C ASN A 280 0.87 -6.72 -4.14
N LEU A 281 1.96 -6.07 -3.79
CA LEU A 281 2.07 -4.63 -3.66
C LEU A 281 3.10 -4.13 -4.67
N SER A 282 2.64 -3.68 -5.84
CA SER A 282 3.54 -3.15 -6.86
C SER A 282 3.01 -1.86 -7.45
N GLY A 283 3.89 -0.88 -7.59
CA GLY A 283 3.54 0.41 -8.16
C GLY A 283 4.30 1.58 -7.54
N SER A 284 3.87 2.80 -7.88
CA SER A 284 4.44 4.04 -7.36
C SER A 284 3.69 4.45 -6.09
N ILE A 285 4.29 4.21 -4.92
CA ILE A 285 3.71 4.52 -3.61
C ILE A 285 4.70 5.41 -2.85
N LYS A 286 4.36 6.70 -2.65
CA LYS A 286 5.27 7.63 -2.00
C LYS A 286 5.49 7.31 -0.53
N ARG A 287 4.43 7.03 0.22
CA ARG A 287 4.51 6.61 1.62
C ARG A 287 3.83 5.27 1.82
N PHE A 288 4.59 4.27 2.24
CA PHE A 288 4.10 2.93 2.55
C PHE A 288 4.29 2.62 4.03
N LEU A 289 3.18 2.49 4.75
CA LEU A 289 3.16 2.23 6.19
C LEU A 289 2.48 0.89 6.45
N PHE A 290 3.22 -0.05 7.01
CA PHE A 290 2.75 -1.41 7.37
C PHE A 290 3.00 -1.62 8.86
N ASN A 291 2.20 -0.92 9.68
CA ASN A 291 2.43 -0.79 11.12
C ASN A 291 1.49 -1.68 11.94
N ASP A 292 2.00 -2.29 13.01
CA ASP A 292 1.26 -3.23 13.86
C ASP A 292 0.62 -4.40 13.07
N CYS A 293 1.13 -4.70 11.90
CA CYS A 293 0.55 -5.67 10.98
C CYS A 293 1.19 -7.05 11.11
N ILE A 294 0.40 -8.09 10.79
CA ILE A 294 0.84 -9.49 10.80
C ILE A 294 0.80 -10.04 9.37
N ASN A 295 1.93 -10.50 8.87
CA ASN A 295 1.97 -11.26 7.62
C ASN A 295 2.10 -12.75 7.93
N THR A 296 1.13 -13.56 7.53
CA THR A 296 1.13 -15.02 7.72
C THR A 296 1.40 -15.79 6.43
N ASN A 297 1.42 -15.11 5.27
CA ASN A 297 1.56 -15.77 3.96
C ASN A 297 2.64 -15.07 3.10
N ILE A 298 2.48 -15.11 1.80
CA ILE A 298 3.40 -14.53 0.83
C ILE A 298 2.98 -13.09 0.52
N LEU A 299 3.85 -12.15 0.87
CA LEU A 299 3.71 -10.74 0.55
C LEU A 299 4.82 -10.35 -0.45
N ARG A 300 4.46 -9.86 -1.62
CA ARG A 300 5.42 -9.34 -2.62
C ARG A 300 5.36 -7.83 -2.64
N ILE A 301 6.51 -7.20 -2.50
CA ILE A 301 6.65 -5.74 -2.44
C ILE A 301 7.59 -5.27 -3.55
N ALA A 302 7.06 -4.47 -4.47
CA ALA A 302 7.78 -3.91 -5.60
C ALA A 302 7.42 -2.42 -5.75
N LEU A 303 7.92 -1.59 -4.84
CA LEU A 303 7.59 -0.17 -4.77
C LEU A 303 8.55 0.66 -5.62
N GLU A 304 7.98 1.63 -6.34
CA GLU A 304 8.69 2.63 -7.13
C GLU A 304 8.39 4.02 -6.56
N ASP A 305 9.32 4.97 -6.73
CA ASP A 305 9.21 6.38 -6.30
C ASP A 305 8.90 6.59 -4.80
N THR A 306 9.26 5.62 -3.95
CA THR A 306 8.94 5.66 -2.54
C THR A 306 9.89 6.58 -1.78
N GLU A 307 9.32 7.44 -0.94
CA GLU A 307 10.02 8.39 -0.08
C GLU A 307 10.15 7.85 1.36
N GLU A 308 9.12 7.16 1.84
CA GLU A 308 9.03 6.67 3.20
C GLU A 308 8.46 5.25 3.25
N VAL A 309 9.08 4.41 4.07
CA VAL A 309 8.62 3.05 4.36
C VAL A 309 8.68 2.80 5.85
N SER A 310 7.64 2.19 6.40
CA SER A 310 7.59 1.74 7.79
C SER A 310 7.05 0.31 7.90
N PHE A 311 7.67 -0.47 8.78
CA PHE A 311 7.22 -1.78 9.24
C PHE A 311 7.22 -1.80 10.78
N GLU A 312 6.78 -0.69 11.39
CA GLU A 312 6.81 -0.54 12.84
C GLU A 312 5.93 -1.60 13.51
N ASP A 313 6.48 -2.28 14.49
CA ASP A 313 5.83 -3.34 15.29
C ASP A 313 5.19 -4.46 14.42
N ALA A 314 5.63 -4.60 13.15
CA ALA A 314 5.15 -5.62 12.25
C ALA A 314 5.71 -7.00 12.59
N ILE A 315 4.85 -8.03 12.51
CA ILE A 315 5.20 -9.44 12.73
C ILE A 315 5.15 -10.18 11.39
N ASN A 316 6.24 -10.84 11.03
CA ASN A 316 6.29 -11.66 9.83
C ASN A 316 6.45 -13.14 10.19
N SER A 317 5.37 -13.89 10.08
CA SER A 317 5.34 -15.36 10.17
C SER A 317 5.34 -16.03 8.79
N GLY A 318 5.09 -15.26 7.74
CA GLY A 318 5.10 -15.67 6.34
C GLY A 318 6.43 -15.37 5.65
N ARG A 319 6.34 -14.93 4.40
CA ARG A 319 7.48 -14.57 3.56
C ARG A 319 7.24 -13.24 2.87
N ILE A 320 8.18 -12.31 3.00
CA ILE A 320 8.11 -11.02 2.31
C ILE A 320 9.22 -10.98 1.26
N TYR A 321 8.82 -10.88 -0.01
CA TYR A 321 9.74 -10.75 -1.14
C TYR A 321 9.80 -9.29 -1.58
N PHE A 322 11.01 -8.76 -1.71
CA PHE A 322 11.23 -7.38 -2.15
C PHE A 322 11.89 -7.35 -3.53
N LYS A 323 11.41 -6.47 -4.39
CA LYS A 323 12.15 -6.03 -5.57
C LYS A 323 12.97 -4.79 -5.19
N ASP A 324 14.27 -4.78 -5.50
CA ASP A 324 15.19 -3.66 -5.24
C ASP A 324 15.28 -3.22 -3.75
N PHE A 325 15.32 -4.18 -2.83
CA PHE A 325 15.43 -3.93 -1.39
C PHE A 325 16.56 -2.96 -0.99
N PRO A 326 17.77 -2.97 -1.63
CA PRO A 326 18.86 -2.04 -1.28
C PRO A 326 18.46 -0.56 -1.36
N LYS A 327 17.54 -0.19 -2.26
CA LYS A 327 17.03 1.18 -2.37
C LYS A 327 15.98 1.47 -1.30
N LEU A 328 15.18 0.47 -0.97
CA LEU A 328 14.07 0.60 -0.02
C LEU A 328 14.55 0.77 1.42
N VAL A 329 15.62 0.06 1.82
CA VAL A 329 16.14 0.07 3.20
C VAL A 329 16.58 1.47 3.67
N GLU A 330 16.99 2.34 2.75
CA GLU A 330 17.38 3.72 3.07
C GLU A 330 16.17 4.59 3.42
N LYS A 331 14.98 4.23 2.96
CA LYS A 331 13.71 4.93 3.16
C LYS A 331 12.98 4.55 4.45
N ILE A 332 13.49 3.54 5.17
CA ILE A 332 12.94 3.17 6.48
C ILE A 332 13.33 4.26 7.49
N THR A 333 12.33 4.89 8.11
CA THR A 333 12.52 6.11 8.91
C THR A 333 12.49 5.86 10.41
N GLU A 334 11.39 5.38 10.96
CA GLU A 334 11.19 5.27 12.41
C GLU A 334 11.58 3.90 12.98
N LYS A 335 11.84 3.81 14.30
CA LYS A 335 12.21 2.57 15.04
C LYS A 335 13.03 1.55 14.20
N LYS A 336 13.97 2.08 13.44
CA LYS A 336 14.72 1.37 12.39
C LYS A 336 15.36 0.06 12.86
N ASN A 337 15.74 -0.02 14.14
CA ASN A 337 16.42 -1.20 14.68
C ASN A 337 15.52 -2.43 14.71
N GLU A 338 14.27 -2.30 15.13
CA GLU A 338 13.32 -3.42 15.25
C GLU A 338 12.88 -3.89 13.88
N GLN A 339 12.53 -2.97 13.00
CA GLN A 339 12.15 -3.26 11.61
C GLN A 339 13.25 -4.00 10.84
N LEU A 340 14.50 -3.51 10.95
CA LEU A 340 15.64 -4.17 10.31
C LEU A 340 15.92 -5.57 10.88
N LEU A 341 15.61 -5.81 12.15
CA LEU A 341 15.76 -7.14 12.75
C LEU A 341 14.75 -8.12 12.19
N MET A 342 13.48 -7.72 12.07
CA MET A 342 12.41 -8.51 11.44
C MET A 342 12.75 -8.82 9.98
N LEU A 343 13.13 -7.81 9.19
CA LEU A 343 13.50 -7.97 7.79
C LEU A 343 14.75 -8.85 7.61
N LYS A 344 15.74 -8.73 8.50
CA LYS A 344 16.91 -9.60 8.49
C LYS A 344 16.53 -11.07 8.66
N GLU A 345 15.62 -11.39 9.60
CA GLU A 345 15.18 -12.76 9.82
C GLU A 345 14.38 -13.28 8.62
N ASN A 346 13.53 -12.44 8.01
CA ASN A 346 12.82 -12.77 6.78
C ASN A 346 13.79 -13.16 5.64
N PHE A 347 14.83 -12.36 5.37
CA PHE A 347 15.80 -12.67 4.31
C PHE A 347 16.62 -13.92 4.61
N ARG A 348 16.93 -14.17 5.89
CA ARG A 348 17.60 -15.41 6.30
C ARG A 348 16.73 -16.64 5.99
N GLN A 349 15.42 -16.57 6.26
CA GLN A 349 14.49 -17.65 5.95
C GLN A 349 14.29 -17.86 4.44
N LEU A 350 14.42 -16.78 3.65
CA LEU A 350 14.35 -16.83 2.19
C LEU A 350 15.66 -17.34 1.54
N GLY A 351 16.77 -17.38 2.28
CA GLY A 351 18.10 -17.64 1.73
C GLY A 351 18.69 -16.46 0.93
N GLU A 352 18.12 -15.26 1.07
CA GLU A 352 18.60 -14.03 0.43
C GLU A 352 19.69 -13.36 1.27
N TYR A 353 20.85 -13.98 1.34
CA TYR A 353 21.92 -13.58 2.26
C TYR A 353 22.52 -12.20 1.98
N ASP A 354 22.50 -11.72 0.75
CA ASP A 354 22.99 -10.37 0.42
C ASP A 354 22.03 -9.30 1.02
N ASN A 355 20.73 -9.49 0.96
CA ASN A 355 19.74 -8.62 1.60
C ASN A 355 19.79 -8.75 3.13
N GLU A 356 20.03 -9.95 3.68
CA GLU A 356 20.28 -10.14 5.12
C GLU A 356 21.50 -9.32 5.57
N ASP A 357 22.61 -9.35 4.81
CA ASP A 357 23.83 -8.60 5.13
C ASP A 357 23.58 -7.08 5.07
N ILE A 358 22.76 -6.60 4.13
CA ILE A 358 22.35 -5.19 4.05
C ILE A 358 21.55 -4.80 5.31
N CYS A 359 20.56 -5.58 5.71
CA CYS A 359 19.79 -5.34 6.94
C CYS A 359 20.73 -5.33 8.16
N HIS A 360 21.65 -6.29 8.26
CA HIS A 360 22.61 -6.37 9.36
C HIS A 360 23.50 -5.12 9.44
N LEU A 361 24.00 -4.67 8.29
CA LEU A 361 24.85 -3.46 8.20
C LEU A 361 24.07 -2.21 8.68
N HIS A 362 22.85 -2.00 8.18
CA HIS A 362 22.03 -0.86 8.56
C HIS A 362 21.62 -0.91 10.04
N TYR A 363 21.26 -2.08 10.56
CA TYR A 363 20.96 -2.31 11.97
C TYR A 363 22.14 -1.94 12.85
N GLN A 364 23.37 -2.42 12.54
CA GLN A 364 24.56 -2.11 13.34
C GLN A 364 24.93 -0.63 13.27
N LYS A 365 24.75 0.03 12.13
CA LYS A 365 24.95 1.47 11.99
C LYS A 365 23.98 2.27 12.84
N ALA A 366 22.67 1.91 12.82
CA ALA A 366 21.65 2.55 13.63
C ALA A 366 21.96 2.38 15.13
N LYS A 367 22.26 1.14 15.56
CA LYS A 367 22.65 0.84 16.95
C LYS A 367 23.94 1.57 17.38
N THR A 368 24.86 1.83 16.45
CA THR A 368 26.07 2.61 16.74
C THR A 368 25.76 4.09 16.95
N LYS A 369 24.76 4.65 16.25
CA LYS A 369 24.31 6.03 16.45
C LYS A 369 23.63 6.24 17.81
N GLU A 370 22.87 5.25 18.28
CA GLU A 370 22.16 5.26 19.56
C GLU A 370 23.07 5.01 20.77
N GLU A 371 24.27 4.40 20.57
CA GLU A 371 25.19 4.06 21.66
C GLU A 371 25.71 5.33 22.37
N LYS A 372 25.44 5.44 23.67
CA LYS A 372 25.83 6.59 24.48
C LYS A 372 27.29 6.56 24.93
N ARG A 373 27.87 5.35 25.07
CA ARG A 373 29.26 5.16 25.55
C ARG A 373 30.23 5.43 24.40
N TYR A 374 30.98 6.50 24.49
CA TYR A 374 31.89 6.96 23.42
C TYR A 374 32.94 5.92 22.99
N TYR A 375 33.49 5.14 23.93
CA TYR A 375 34.50 4.13 23.62
C TYR A 375 33.89 2.93 22.85
N ILE A 376 32.67 2.48 23.21
CA ILE A 376 31.96 1.45 22.47
C ILE A 376 31.56 1.95 21.07
N ARG A 377 31.12 3.20 20.98
CA ARG A 377 30.81 3.84 19.68
C ARG A 377 32.08 3.90 18.80
N GLY A 378 33.23 4.24 19.38
CA GLY A 378 34.53 4.24 18.68
C GLY A 378 34.88 2.86 18.14
N LEU A 379 34.81 1.82 19.00
CA LEU A 379 35.08 0.44 18.61
C LEU A 379 34.14 -0.06 17.50
N ARG A 380 32.87 0.24 17.60
CA ARG A 380 31.89 -0.12 16.56
C ARG A 380 32.18 0.58 15.22
N ARG A 381 32.59 1.86 15.23
CA ARG A 381 33.01 2.57 14.02
C ARG A 381 34.25 1.96 13.40
N LEU A 382 35.18 1.52 14.23
CA LEU A 382 36.38 0.81 13.77
C LEU A 382 35.99 -0.52 13.08
N LEU A 383 35.04 -1.29 13.65
CA LEU A 383 34.54 -2.52 13.04
C LEU A 383 33.81 -2.25 11.72
N ASP A 384 33.07 -1.14 11.61
CA ASP A 384 32.45 -0.72 10.34
C ASP A 384 33.52 -0.46 9.28
N TRP A 385 34.57 0.30 9.65
CA TRP A 385 35.62 0.63 8.72
C TRP A 385 36.40 -0.61 8.24
N ILE A 386 36.78 -1.51 9.16
CA ILE A 386 37.56 -2.73 8.87
C ILE A 386 36.78 -3.72 8.00
N SER A 387 35.50 -3.96 8.30
CA SER A 387 34.77 -5.12 7.76
C SER A 387 33.33 -4.85 7.37
N GLY A 388 32.79 -3.63 7.59
CA GLY A 388 31.36 -3.37 7.50
C GLY A 388 30.58 -4.28 8.46
N TYR A 389 31.02 -4.37 9.72
CA TYR A 389 30.45 -5.28 10.73
C TYR A 389 30.42 -6.75 10.31
N GLY A 390 31.45 -7.21 9.58
CA GLY A 390 31.56 -8.60 9.15
C GLY A 390 30.74 -8.96 7.90
N THR A 391 30.29 -7.99 7.14
CA THR A 391 29.54 -8.23 5.88
C THR A 391 30.41 -8.13 4.63
N LYS A 392 31.60 -7.49 4.71
CA LYS A 392 32.43 -7.15 3.55
C LYS A 392 33.84 -7.75 3.66
N PRO A 393 34.06 -9.03 3.23
CA PRO A 393 35.35 -9.69 3.32
C PRO A 393 36.48 -8.96 2.56
N CYS A 394 36.18 -8.36 1.41
CA CYS A 394 37.14 -7.59 0.63
C CYS A 394 37.70 -6.40 1.41
N ARG A 395 36.91 -5.73 2.26
CA ARG A 395 37.42 -4.63 3.10
C ARG A 395 38.37 -5.14 4.15
N THR A 396 38.10 -6.28 4.79
CA THR A 396 38.95 -6.89 5.77
C THR A 396 40.28 -7.30 5.13
N PHE A 397 40.25 -7.89 3.94
CA PHE A 397 41.46 -8.23 3.18
C PHE A 397 42.31 -7.00 2.85
N LEU A 398 41.68 -5.92 2.35
CA LEU A 398 42.40 -4.66 2.09
C LEU A 398 42.99 -4.03 3.36
N THR A 399 42.27 -4.17 4.50
CA THR A 399 42.80 -3.69 5.80
C THR A 399 44.03 -4.48 6.24
N ILE A 400 44.05 -5.80 6.00
CA ILE A 400 45.24 -6.63 6.27
C ILE A 400 46.43 -6.13 5.46
N ILE A 401 46.23 -5.93 4.13
CA ILE A 401 47.30 -5.41 3.26
C ILE A 401 47.76 -4.03 3.75
N LEU A 402 46.86 -3.16 4.11
CA LEU A 402 47.18 -1.82 4.60
C LEU A 402 48.01 -1.88 5.90
N LEU A 403 47.65 -2.76 6.83
CA LEU A 403 48.41 -2.94 8.09
C LEU A 403 49.85 -3.42 7.81
N ILE A 404 50.00 -4.41 6.92
CA ILE A 404 51.37 -4.90 6.52
C ILE A 404 52.20 -3.77 5.92
N LEU A 405 51.58 -2.92 5.05
CA LEU A 405 52.29 -1.77 4.48
C LEU A 405 52.65 -0.72 5.53
N ILE A 406 51.78 -0.47 6.51
CA ILE A 406 52.01 0.50 7.59
C ILE A 406 53.15 0.02 8.47
N PHE A 407 53.13 -1.22 8.96
CA PHE A 407 54.21 -1.77 9.80
C PHE A 407 55.51 -1.87 9.02
N GLY A 408 55.50 -2.39 7.79
CA GLY A 408 56.71 -2.49 6.95
C GLY A 408 57.32 -1.12 6.66
N THR A 409 56.50 -0.10 6.40
CA THR A 409 57.00 1.27 6.21
C THR A 409 57.54 1.84 7.52
N ALA A 410 56.89 1.56 8.67
CA ALA A 410 57.39 1.98 9.99
C ALA A 410 58.76 1.38 10.29
N TYR A 411 58.99 0.11 9.97
CA TYR A 411 60.33 -0.54 10.13
C TYR A 411 61.41 0.05 9.22
N TYR A 412 61.00 0.58 8.05
CA TYR A 412 61.94 1.26 7.16
C TYR A 412 62.28 2.69 7.61
N VAL A 413 61.27 3.47 8.01
CA VAL A 413 61.42 4.92 8.27
C VAL A 413 61.89 5.22 9.68
N ILE A 414 61.53 4.41 10.70
CA ILE A 414 61.79 4.71 12.12
C ILE A 414 63.09 4.03 12.55
N PRO A 415 64.15 4.80 12.85
CA PRO A 415 65.48 4.24 13.14
C PRO A 415 65.57 3.29 14.34
N CYS A 416 64.63 3.43 15.31
CA CYS A 416 64.60 2.53 16.48
C CYS A 416 63.86 1.21 16.21
N LEU A 417 63.20 1.06 15.04
CA LEU A 417 62.43 -0.12 14.65
C LEU A 417 63.13 -0.93 13.55
N GLN A 418 64.44 -1.24 13.72
CA GLN A 418 65.20 -1.94 12.71
C GLN A 418 65.11 -3.47 12.84
N TYR A 419 65.13 -4.14 11.70
CA TYR A 419 65.36 -5.58 11.56
C TYR A 419 66.77 -5.83 11.12
N GLN A 420 67.44 -6.90 11.62
CA GLN A 420 68.70 -7.37 11.10
C GLN A 420 68.55 -8.12 9.79
N GLY A 421 69.42 -7.89 8.83
CA GLY A 421 69.35 -8.52 7.51
C GLY A 421 68.48 -7.77 6.49
N VAL A 422 67.99 -6.56 6.83
CA VAL A 422 67.17 -5.75 5.94
C VAL A 422 67.94 -4.60 5.34
N SER A 423 67.97 -4.46 4.03
CA SER A 423 68.62 -3.39 3.30
C SER A 423 67.74 -2.42 2.56
N GLY A 424 66.51 -2.79 2.36
CA GLY A 424 65.54 -1.99 1.57
C GLY A 424 64.10 -2.00 2.05
N TRP A 425 63.29 -1.08 1.52
CA TRP A 425 61.86 -0.93 1.87
C TRP A 425 61.05 -2.21 1.60
N LEU A 426 61.28 -2.90 0.49
CA LEU A 426 60.56 -4.14 0.15
C LEU A 426 60.90 -5.28 1.13
N GLU A 427 62.10 -5.34 1.63
CA GLU A 427 62.49 -6.32 2.65
C GLU A 427 61.84 -6.03 4.01
N CYS A 428 61.64 -4.75 4.34
CA CYS A 428 60.84 -4.34 5.52
C CYS A 428 59.37 -4.76 5.38
N ILE A 429 58.76 -4.63 4.19
CA ILE A 429 57.41 -5.12 3.95
C ILE A 429 57.36 -6.66 4.04
N TYR A 430 58.34 -7.35 3.51
CA TYR A 430 58.43 -8.80 3.64
C TYR A 430 58.56 -9.21 5.13
N ALA A 431 59.42 -8.54 5.91
CA ALA A 431 59.56 -8.79 7.34
C ALA A 431 58.25 -8.58 8.09
N SER A 432 57.51 -7.51 7.76
CA SER A 432 56.15 -7.27 8.27
C SER A 432 55.20 -8.40 7.88
N ALA A 433 55.15 -8.79 6.61
CA ALA A 433 54.25 -9.84 6.14
C ALA A 433 54.49 -11.20 6.84
N ILE A 434 55.72 -11.64 6.98
CA ILE A 434 56.07 -12.91 7.67
C ILE A 434 55.78 -12.84 9.17
N THR A 435 55.90 -11.66 9.79
CA THR A 435 55.52 -11.41 11.18
C THR A 435 54.01 -11.40 11.36
N PHE A 436 53.28 -10.69 10.49
CA PHE A 436 51.84 -10.57 10.52
C PHE A 436 51.13 -11.92 10.37
N PHE A 437 51.60 -12.75 9.43
CA PHE A 437 51.06 -14.11 9.25
C PHE A 437 51.64 -15.15 10.19
N ALA A 438 52.53 -14.75 11.12
CA ALA A 438 53.20 -15.60 12.09
C ALA A 438 53.96 -16.77 11.42
N VAL A 439 54.51 -16.55 10.22
CA VAL A 439 55.27 -17.56 9.48
C VAL A 439 56.64 -17.76 10.07
N GLY A 440 57.40 -16.67 10.28
CA GLY A 440 58.71 -16.67 10.99
C GLY A 440 59.77 -17.58 10.39
N TYR A 441 60.17 -17.36 9.13
CA TYR A 441 61.23 -18.18 8.49
C TYR A 441 62.57 -18.13 9.19
N GLY A 442 62.79 -17.10 10.03
CA GLY A 442 64.00 -16.96 10.78
C GLY A 442 65.19 -16.38 10.00
N ASP A 443 64.98 -15.80 8.85
CA ASP A 443 65.88 -15.08 7.99
C ASP A 443 66.05 -13.60 8.37
N LEU A 444 65.03 -13.01 9.01
CA LEU A 444 65.04 -11.64 9.48
C LEU A 444 64.69 -11.57 10.98
N PHE A 445 65.46 -10.77 11.76
CA PHE A 445 65.31 -10.67 13.21
C PHE A 445 65.07 -9.23 13.68
N PRO A 446 64.15 -8.98 14.62
CA PRO A 446 63.99 -7.69 15.24
C PRO A 446 65.22 -7.32 16.06
N ALA A 447 65.94 -6.26 15.68
CA ALA A 447 67.22 -5.90 16.24
C ALA A 447 67.14 -5.28 17.63
N THR A 448 66.17 -4.42 17.87
CA THR A 448 66.02 -3.65 19.11
C THR A 448 64.89 -4.16 19.99
N LEU A 449 64.87 -3.79 21.29
CA LEU A 449 63.75 -4.10 22.17
C LEU A 449 62.45 -3.46 21.66
N ALA A 450 62.52 -2.23 21.12
CA ALA A 450 61.37 -1.54 20.53
C ALA A 450 60.81 -2.33 19.35
N THR A 451 61.63 -2.82 18.42
CA THR A 451 61.21 -3.65 17.29
C THR A 451 60.58 -4.94 17.78
N LYS A 452 61.13 -5.60 18.81
CA LYS A 452 60.54 -6.84 19.38
C LYS A 452 59.15 -6.60 19.93
N MET A 453 58.91 -5.48 20.65
CA MET A 453 57.59 -5.14 21.20
C MET A 453 56.60 -4.80 20.11
N VAL A 454 57.00 -4.02 19.08
CA VAL A 454 56.11 -3.68 17.94
C VAL A 454 55.80 -4.94 17.12
N SER A 455 56.78 -5.81 16.85
CA SER A 455 56.54 -7.08 16.15
C SER A 455 55.59 -8.02 16.90
N LEU A 456 55.65 -8.01 18.25
CA LEU A 456 54.69 -8.78 19.06
C LEU A 456 53.25 -8.26 18.89
N VAL A 457 53.09 -6.93 18.90
CA VAL A 457 51.73 -6.31 18.66
C VAL A 457 51.28 -6.59 17.23
N GLU A 458 52.19 -6.52 16.25
CA GLU A 458 51.88 -6.84 14.86
C GLU A 458 51.44 -8.30 14.70
N ALA A 459 52.18 -9.25 15.23
CA ALA A 459 51.86 -10.68 15.18
C ALA A 459 50.51 -10.99 15.83
N PHE A 460 50.25 -10.41 17.01
CA PHE A 460 48.94 -10.54 17.67
C PHE A 460 47.81 -9.98 16.80
N SER A 461 47.99 -8.77 16.23
CA SER A 461 47.04 -8.13 15.33
C SER A 461 46.83 -8.98 14.07
N GLY A 462 47.89 -9.55 13.53
CA GLY A 462 47.90 -10.40 12.34
C GLY A 462 47.10 -11.69 12.53
N VAL A 463 47.34 -12.42 13.61
CA VAL A 463 46.59 -13.64 13.93
C VAL A 463 45.10 -13.32 14.15
N THR A 464 44.81 -12.23 14.87
CA THR A 464 43.42 -11.79 15.11
C THR A 464 42.70 -11.43 13.82
N MET A 465 43.33 -10.60 12.97
CA MET A 465 42.70 -10.14 11.70
C MET A 465 42.57 -11.27 10.69
N THR A 466 43.51 -12.18 10.60
CA THR A 466 43.45 -13.36 9.71
C THR A 466 42.34 -14.30 10.15
N SER A 467 42.24 -14.60 11.45
CA SER A 467 41.14 -15.40 12.00
C SER A 467 39.79 -14.76 11.75
N TYR A 468 39.68 -13.46 11.97
CA TYR A 468 38.45 -12.71 11.70
C TYR A 468 38.06 -12.72 10.21
N PHE A 469 39.03 -12.55 9.31
CA PHE A 469 38.83 -12.66 7.86
C PHE A 469 38.32 -14.04 7.47
N LEU A 470 38.89 -15.12 7.99
CA LEU A 470 38.48 -16.50 7.71
C LEU A 470 37.04 -16.75 8.18
N VAL A 471 36.65 -16.23 9.35
CA VAL A 471 35.29 -16.33 9.86
C VAL A 471 34.28 -15.61 8.93
N ILE A 472 34.62 -14.41 8.45
CA ILE A 472 33.77 -13.68 7.51
C ILE A 472 33.66 -14.41 6.18
N LEU A 473 34.79 -14.92 5.68
CA LEU A 473 34.82 -15.63 4.40
C LEU A 473 34.04 -16.94 4.47
N SER A 474 34.25 -17.75 5.53
CA SER A 474 33.51 -19.00 5.72
C SER A 474 32.01 -18.76 5.84
N ARG A 475 31.61 -17.70 6.54
CA ARG A 475 30.20 -17.30 6.62
C ARG A 475 29.61 -17.01 5.24
N LYS A 476 30.38 -16.40 4.31
CA LYS A 476 29.89 -16.08 2.95
C LYS A 476 29.93 -17.28 1.99
N VAL A 477 30.79 -18.27 2.23
CA VAL A 477 30.95 -19.45 1.38
C VAL A 477 30.00 -20.59 1.79
N ILE A 478 29.75 -20.73 3.10
CA ILE A 478 28.95 -21.86 3.66
C ILE A 478 27.43 -21.58 3.63
N ARG A 479 27.03 -20.33 3.43
CA ARG A 479 25.63 -19.91 3.35
C ARG A 479 24.89 -20.36 2.09
#